data_ee7e5eefe56128daebe95d61d589db0d
#
_entry.id   ee7e5eefe56128daebe95d61d589db0d
#
_cell.length_a   1.000
_cell.length_b   1.000
_cell.length_c   1.000
_cell.angle_alpha   90.00
_cell.angle_beta   90.00
_cell.angle_gamma   90.00
#
_symmetry.space_group_name_H-M   'P 1'
#
loop_
_entity.id
_entity.type
_entity.pdbx_description
1 polymer ?
#
loop_
_entity_poly.entity_id
_entity_poly.type
_entity_poly.pdbx_seq_one_letter_code
_entity_poly.pdbx_strand_id
1 'polypeptide(L)'
;HGNSYGFRPGRGAHDVQKRLFTALQSNHNGLSKTILEMDIEKCFDRISHEAIMSKVQLPKAAQRGLRRAIKAGVRGEFPHSTEGTPQGGVISPLLANIALNGIEEIGGKDVTCLRYADDLVYICKPGVCSSLVMNQVASFLTPRGLRIKESKTRTVKTTEGFDFLGWNFKVKPNGKFISTPAKDSTKKVKAKVKETMKDSRFTLKQRIDKCGSLIRGWRNYNQFCDMSDDDLWAQNHWTWKYIRKQGRYDRQGSNGVMAQAFPAVPWKVNDHINVIGDKSVFDGDLPYWAKRGNRNYSGIH
;
A
#
# COMPACT_ATOMS: atom_id res chain seq x y z
N HIS A 1 11.33 2.84 15.60
CA HIS A 1 9.93 2.60 16.00
C HIS A 1 9.38 1.35 15.35
N GLY A 2 8.79 0.46 16.16
CA GLY A 2 8.26 -0.83 15.70
C GLY A 2 7.11 -0.71 14.70
N ASN A 3 6.36 0.38 14.70
CA ASN A 3 5.16 0.59 13.89
C ASN A 3 5.33 1.60 12.74
N SER A 4 6.56 1.93 12.36
CA SER A 4 6.89 2.79 11.22
C SER A 4 7.54 1.98 10.12
N TYR A 5 6.99 1.99 8.90
CA TYR A 5 7.36 1.05 7.84
C TYR A 5 7.88 1.70 6.56
N GLY A 6 7.26 2.75 6.07
CA GLY A 6 7.63 3.37 4.81
C GLY A 6 9.06 3.93 4.81
N PHE A 7 9.79 3.68 3.72
CA PHE A 7 11.16 4.15 3.52
C PHE A 7 12.16 3.71 4.59
N ARG A 8 11.97 2.52 5.15
CA ARG A 8 12.88 1.94 6.13
C ARG A 8 13.51 0.65 5.60
N PRO A 9 14.83 0.46 5.76
CA PRO A 9 15.49 -0.78 5.38
C PRO A 9 14.83 -1.99 6.06
N GLY A 10 14.65 -3.07 5.29
CA GLY A 10 14.08 -4.33 5.78
C GLY A 10 12.60 -4.28 6.17
N ARG A 11 11.87 -3.21 5.80
CA ARG A 11 10.44 -3.08 6.08
C ARG A 11 9.65 -2.73 4.83
N GLY A 12 8.51 -3.39 4.65
CA GLY A 12 7.63 -3.22 3.50
C GLY A 12 6.16 -3.10 3.88
N ALA A 13 5.33 -2.94 2.86
CA ALA A 13 3.88 -2.88 3.04
C ALA A 13 3.30 -4.20 3.60
N HIS A 14 3.89 -5.34 3.25
CA HIS A 14 3.49 -6.65 3.77
C HIS A 14 3.71 -6.79 5.28
N ASP A 15 4.72 -6.12 5.85
CA ASP A 15 4.91 -6.11 7.31
C ASP A 15 3.77 -5.37 8.01
N VAL A 16 3.25 -4.31 7.38
CA VAL A 16 2.05 -3.62 7.86
C VAL A 16 0.84 -4.55 7.81
N GLN A 17 0.65 -5.27 6.71
CA GLN A 17 -0.42 -6.25 6.55
C GLN A 17 -0.34 -7.34 7.62
N LYS A 18 0.86 -7.88 7.88
CA LYS A 18 1.13 -8.82 8.96
C LYS A 18 0.78 -8.22 10.33
N ARG A 19 1.17 -6.99 10.58
CA ARG A 19 0.89 -6.31 11.86
C ARG A 19 -0.60 -6.06 12.06
N LEU A 20 -1.33 -5.68 11.01
CA LEU A 20 -2.79 -5.55 11.03
C LEU A 20 -3.46 -6.90 11.32
N PHE A 21 -3.01 -7.97 10.65
CA PHE A 21 -3.49 -9.32 10.95
C PHE A 21 -3.32 -9.65 12.45
N THR A 22 -2.12 -9.47 12.99
CA THR A 22 -1.85 -9.73 14.41
C THR A 22 -2.72 -8.88 15.33
N ALA A 23 -2.92 -7.61 15.00
CA ALA A 23 -3.68 -6.69 15.85
C ALA A 23 -5.20 -6.90 15.79
N LEU A 24 -5.73 -7.44 14.67
CA LEU A 24 -7.18 -7.49 14.40
C LEU A 24 -7.76 -8.89 14.35
N GLN A 25 -6.96 -9.93 14.52
CA GLN A 25 -7.47 -11.31 14.61
C GLN A 25 -8.29 -11.52 15.90
N SER A 26 -9.09 -12.60 15.93
CA SER A 26 -10.03 -12.91 17.01
C SER A 26 -9.38 -12.94 18.40
N ASN A 27 -8.17 -13.49 18.51
CA ASN A 27 -7.43 -13.59 19.78
C ASN A 27 -7.09 -12.22 20.40
N HIS A 28 -7.17 -11.15 19.61
CA HIS A 28 -6.88 -9.77 20.02
C HIS A 28 -8.12 -8.88 20.01
N ASN A 29 -9.33 -9.47 20.07
CA ASN A 29 -10.60 -8.72 20.10
C ASN A 29 -10.77 -7.73 18.94
N GLY A 30 -10.37 -8.15 17.73
CA GLY A 30 -10.41 -7.29 16.54
C GLY A 30 -11.80 -6.71 16.23
N LEU A 31 -12.87 -7.45 16.53
CA LEU A 31 -14.26 -7.03 16.33
C LEU A 31 -14.66 -5.76 17.10
N SER A 32 -14.14 -5.59 18.30
CA SER A 32 -14.53 -4.50 19.19
C SER A 32 -13.71 -3.22 18.97
N LYS A 33 -12.71 -3.25 18.07
CA LYS A 33 -11.82 -2.13 17.79
C LYS A 33 -12.41 -1.19 16.76
N THR A 34 -11.95 0.05 16.85
CA THR A 34 -12.26 1.11 15.91
C THR A 34 -11.00 1.52 15.17
N ILE A 35 -11.14 1.81 13.91
CA ILE A 35 -10.04 2.26 13.04
C ILE A 35 -10.23 3.74 12.76
N LEU A 36 -9.17 4.52 12.97
CA LEU A 36 -9.11 5.91 12.55
C LEU A 36 -8.07 5.99 11.42
N GLU A 37 -8.55 6.19 10.20
CA GLU A 37 -7.73 6.42 9.01
C GLU A 37 -7.42 7.90 8.91
N MET A 38 -6.16 8.23 8.64
CA MET A 38 -5.73 9.62 8.44
C MET A 38 -4.67 9.73 7.35
N ASP A 39 -4.73 10.82 6.61
CA ASP A 39 -3.75 11.21 5.60
C ASP A 39 -3.22 12.61 5.94
N ILE A 40 -1.93 12.82 5.77
CA ILE A 40 -1.30 14.13 5.99
C ILE A 40 -1.36 14.93 4.70
N GLU A 41 -1.92 16.13 4.76
CA GLU A 41 -2.06 16.99 3.58
C GLU A 41 -0.70 17.44 3.06
N LYS A 42 -0.33 17.04 1.83
CA LYS A 42 0.89 17.47 1.14
C LYS A 42 2.14 17.41 2.03
N CYS A 43 2.34 16.27 2.71
CA CYS A 43 3.40 16.11 3.70
C CYS A 43 4.76 16.58 3.19
N PHE A 44 5.18 16.11 2.01
CA PHE A 44 6.48 16.48 1.43
C PHE A 44 6.57 17.94 0.99
N ASP A 45 5.46 18.57 0.65
CA ASP A 45 5.44 19.96 0.15
C ASP A 45 5.39 20.99 1.28
N ARG A 46 4.91 20.60 2.47
CA ARG A 46 4.62 21.52 3.58
C ARG A 46 5.45 21.32 4.83
N ILE A 47 6.23 20.25 4.91
CA ILE A 47 7.02 19.95 6.10
C ILE A 47 8.01 21.06 6.41
N SER A 48 7.94 21.63 7.62
CA SER A 48 8.80 22.73 8.06
C SER A 48 10.27 22.31 8.10
N HIS A 49 11.15 23.11 7.48
CA HIS A 49 12.60 22.90 7.57
C HIS A 49 13.09 22.99 9.01
N GLU A 50 12.51 23.86 9.82
CA GLU A 50 12.87 23.98 11.24
C GLU A 50 12.52 22.73 12.03
N ALA A 51 11.33 22.17 11.78
CA ALA A 51 10.93 20.92 12.40
C ALA A 51 11.84 19.74 12.01
N ILE A 52 12.31 19.68 10.78
CA ILE A 52 13.35 18.73 10.36
C ILE A 52 14.64 18.97 11.12
N MET A 53 15.15 20.21 11.06
CA MET A 53 16.46 20.55 11.62
C MET A 53 16.54 20.43 13.14
N SER A 54 15.43 20.63 13.85
CA SER A 54 15.36 20.45 15.32
C SER A 54 15.56 19.01 15.76
N LYS A 55 15.24 18.04 14.90
CA LYS A 55 15.36 16.60 15.19
C LYS A 55 16.58 15.92 14.59
N VAL A 56 17.29 16.60 13.71
CA VAL A 56 18.49 16.05 13.05
C VAL A 56 19.69 16.15 13.99
N GLN A 57 20.26 15.01 14.32
CA GLN A 57 21.48 14.90 15.14
C GLN A 57 22.70 14.68 14.22
N LEU A 58 23.26 15.77 13.71
CA LEU A 58 24.43 15.76 12.85
C LEU A 58 25.47 16.77 13.36
N PRO A 59 26.77 16.63 13.03
CA PRO A 59 27.77 17.66 13.27
C PRO A 59 27.35 19.00 12.64
N LYS A 60 27.70 20.13 13.26
CA LYS A 60 27.31 21.49 12.83
C LYS A 60 27.58 21.78 11.35
N ALA A 61 28.71 21.30 10.81
CA ALA A 61 29.02 21.43 9.39
C ALA A 61 28.03 20.74 8.48
N ALA A 62 27.67 19.48 8.80
CA ALA A 62 26.68 18.70 8.06
C ALA A 62 25.26 19.29 8.19
N GLN A 63 24.90 19.81 9.38
CA GLN A 63 23.62 20.52 9.55
C GLN A 63 23.53 21.76 8.65
N ARG A 64 24.62 22.57 8.54
CA ARG A 64 24.67 23.71 7.62
C ARG A 64 24.50 23.28 6.16
N GLY A 65 25.19 22.22 5.76
CA GLY A 65 25.05 21.63 4.41
C GLY A 65 23.62 21.18 4.12
N LEU A 66 23.03 20.42 5.03
CA LEU A 66 21.64 19.95 4.89
C LEU A 66 20.66 21.14 4.80
N ARG A 67 20.80 22.14 5.69
CA ARG A 67 19.95 23.34 5.66
C ARG A 67 20.02 24.07 4.33
N ARG A 68 21.21 24.19 3.74
CA ARG A 68 21.39 24.79 2.40
C ARG A 68 20.71 23.93 1.33
N ALA A 69 20.89 22.62 1.38
CA ALA A 69 20.34 21.70 0.40
C ALA A 69 18.80 21.71 0.38
N ILE A 70 18.13 21.66 1.55
CA ILE A 70 16.66 21.69 1.61
C ILE A 70 16.08 23.06 1.21
N LYS A 71 16.81 24.16 1.45
CA LYS A 71 16.40 25.51 1.04
C LYS A 71 16.60 25.78 -0.45
N ALA A 72 17.57 25.15 -1.08
CA ALA A 72 17.91 25.41 -2.49
C ALA A 72 16.78 25.03 -3.46
N GLY A 73 15.93 24.08 -3.06
CA GLY A 73 14.89 23.58 -3.93
C GLY A 73 15.42 22.79 -5.14
N VAL A 74 14.59 22.64 -6.17
CA VAL A 74 14.95 22.07 -7.47
C VAL A 74 14.62 23.09 -8.55
N ARG A 75 15.59 23.45 -9.36
CA ARG A 75 15.44 24.48 -10.40
C ARG A 75 14.30 24.10 -11.36
N GLY A 76 13.31 24.98 -11.48
CA GLY A 76 12.17 24.80 -12.37
C GLY A 76 11.04 23.91 -11.83
N GLU A 77 11.28 23.13 -10.77
CA GLU A 77 10.29 22.18 -10.24
C GLU A 77 9.91 22.47 -8.78
N PHE A 78 10.89 22.84 -7.97
CA PHE A 78 10.68 23.09 -6.55
C PHE A 78 11.40 24.37 -6.14
N PRO A 79 10.68 25.48 -5.91
CA PRO A 79 11.28 26.77 -5.66
C PRO A 79 12.02 26.83 -4.32
N HIS A 80 12.90 27.81 -4.17
CA HIS A 80 13.54 28.11 -2.89
C HIS A 80 12.47 28.42 -1.82
N SER A 81 12.49 27.68 -0.72
CA SER A 81 11.43 27.70 0.29
C SER A 81 11.98 27.50 1.70
N THR A 82 11.16 27.81 2.69
CA THR A 82 11.39 27.49 4.11
C THR A 82 10.67 26.23 4.55
N GLU A 83 9.86 25.66 3.68
CA GLU A 83 9.07 24.44 3.91
C GLU A 83 9.16 23.49 2.71
N GLY A 84 8.82 22.25 2.95
CA GLY A 84 8.78 21.19 1.97
C GLY A 84 10.16 20.58 1.64
N THR A 85 10.08 19.44 0.99
CA THR A 85 11.22 18.71 0.42
C THR A 85 10.85 18.24 -0.97
N PRO A 86 11.78 18.26 -1.95
CA PRO A 86 11.46 17.86 -3.31
C PRO A 86 10.91 16.45 -3.39
N GLN A 87 9.76 16.27 -4.05
CA GLN A 87 9.25 14.94 -4.35
C GLN A 87 10.21 14.23 -5.32
N GLY A 88 10.58 12.98 -4.99
CA GLY A 88 11.61 12.24 -5.73
C GLY A 88 13.05 12.52 -5.28
N GLY A 89 13.28 13.46 -4.37
CA GLY A 89 14.59 13.66 -3.77
C GLY A 89 15.03 12.46 -2.93
N VAL A 90 16.28 12.03 -3.10
CA VAL A 90 16.82 10.82 -2.43
C VAL A 90 16.73 10.89 -0.89
N ILE A 91 16.93 12.07 -0.31
CA ILE A 91 16.92 12.27 1.14
C ILE A 91 15.52 12.62 1.69
N SER A 92 14.58 13.07 0.86
CA SER A 92 13.26 13.55 1.29
C SER A 92 12.48 12.54 2.14
N PRO A 93 12.46 11.24 1.80
CA PRO A 93 11.79 10.23 2.63
C PRO A 93 12.40 10.09 4.03
N LEU A 94 13.72 10.20 4.14
CA LEU A 94 14.41 10.16 5.43
C LEU A 94 14.04 11.38 6.28
N LEU A 95 14.04 12.57 5.70
CA LEU A 95 13.69 13.81 6.40
C LEU A 95 12.24 13.81 6.88
N ALA A 96 11.31 13.34 6.06
CA ALA A 96 9.93 13.14 6.45
C ALA A 96 9.81 12.15 7.63
N ASN A 97 10.53 11.04 7.57
CA ASN A 97 10.56 10.07 8.67
C ASN A 97 11.13 10.65 9.97
N ILE A 98 12.15 11.51 9.90
CA ILE A 98 12.73 12.20 11.07
C ILE A 98 11.72 13.18 11.67
N ALA A 99 11.08 14.00 10.85
CA ALA A 99 10.13 14.98 11.33
C ALA A 99 8.87 14.35 11.94
N LEU A 100 8.35 13.27 11.33
CA LEU A 100 7.18 12.54 11.81
C LEU A 100 7.49 11.56 12.96
N ASN A 101 8.74 11.41 13.35
CA ASN A 101 9.12 10.51 14.42
C ASN A 101 8.40 10.87 15.74
N GLY A 102 7.74 9.90 16.35
CA GLY A 102 6.96 10.04 17.57
C GLY A 102 5.43 10.10 17.34
N ILE A 103 4.96 10.28 16.11
CA ILE A 103 3.51 10.25 15.79
C ILE A 103 2.90 8.88 16.09
N GLU A 104 3.71 7.83 16.04
CA GLU A 104 3.30 6.46 16.32
C GLU A 104 3.02 6.17 17.80
N GLU A 105 3.39 7.08 18.69
CA GLU A 105 3.22 6.94 20.15
C GLU A 105 1.93 7.61 20.65
N ILE A 106 1.24 8.36 19.78
CA ILE A 106 0.01 9.08 20.12
C ILE A 106 -1.09 8.08 20.50
N GLY A 107 -1.82 8.40 21.58
CA GLY A 107 -2.87 7.55 22.13
C GLY A 107 -2.38 6.49 23.12
N GLY A 108 -1.07 6.35 23.34
CA GLY A 108 -0.49 5.50 24.37
C GLY A 108 -0.78 4.01 24.21
N LYS A 109 -1.02 3.29 25.31
CA LYS A 109 -1.18 1.82 25.35
C LYS A 109 -2.51 1.31 24.76
N ASP A 110 -3.49 2.19 24.59
CA ASP A 110 -4.83 1.83 24.12
C ASP A 110 -5.05 2.10 22.65
N VAL A 111 -4.03 2.65 22.01
CA VAL A 111 -4.03 2.96 20.58
C VAL A 111 -2.78 2.40 19.94
N THR A 112 -2.93 1.70 18.82
CA THR A 112 -1.80 1.26 18.01
C THR A 112 -1.79 2.03 16.71
N CYS A 113 -0.81 2.88 16.50
CA CYS A 113 -0.60 3.54 15.23
C CYS A 113 0.28 2.68 14.32
N LEU A 114 -0.12 2.55 13.06
CA LEU A 114 0.71 2.01 11.99
C LEU A 114 0.94 3.10 10.96
N ARG A 115 2.20 3.42 10.71
CA ARG A 115 2.59 4.46 9.76
C ARG A 115 3.36 3.89 8.59
N TYR A 116 2.93 4.24 7.38
CA TYR A 116 3.69 3.99 6.17
C TYR A 116 3.94 5.32 5.43
N ALA A 117 5.12 5.88 5.61
CA ALA A 117 5.44 7.25 5.18
C ALA A 117 4.51 8.30 5.82
N ASP A 118 3.62 8.89 5.04
CA ASP A 118 2.59 9.87 5.42
C ASP A 118 1.21 9.25 5.65
N ASP A 119 0.99 8.00 5.24
CA ASP A 119 -0.24 7.26 5.49
C ASP A 119 -0.29 6.73 6.94
N LEU A 120 -1.39 6.98 7.64
CA LEU A 120 -1.58 6.67 9.06
C LEU A 120 -2.86 5.87 9.30
N VAL A 121 -2.74 4.81 10.09
CA VAL A 121 -3.89 4.09 10.62
C VAL A 121 -3.72 3.90 12.13
N TYR A 122 -4.71 4.36 12.90
CA TYR A 122 -4.78 4.17 14.33
C TYR A 122 -5.83 3.11 14.66
N ILE A 123 -5.43 2.10 15.38
CA ILE A 123 -6.29 1.03 15.89
C ILE A 123 -6.59 1.35 17.34
N CYS A 124 -7.83 1.76 17.61
CA CYS A 124 -8.28 2.15 18.93
C CYS A 124 -8.98 0.98 19.64
N LYS A 125 -8.62 0.73 20.91
CA LYS A 125 -9.36 -0.19 21.76
C LYS A 125 -10.76 0.34 22.08
N PRO A 126 -11.68 -0.52 22.54
CA PRO A 126 -12.99 -0.09 23.01
C PRO A 126 -12.88 0.99 24.09
N GLY A 127 -13.74 2.01 24.00
CA GLY A 127 -13.74 3.13 24.94
C GLY A 127 -12.80 4.28 24.60
N VAL A 128 -11.90 4.12 23.64
CA VAL A 128 -11.03 5.21 23.17
C VAL A 128 -11.83 6.16 22.28
N CYS A 129 -11.81 7.44 22.63
CA CYS A 129 -12.42 8.49 21.83
C CYS A 129 -11.52 8.85 20.64
N SER A 130 -11.94 8.50 19.43
CA SER A 130 -11.17 8.76 18.20
C SER A 130 -10.94 10.25 17.93
N SER A 131 -11.86 11.13 18.33
CA SER A 131 -11.68 12.58 18.19
C SER A 131 -10.56 13.11 19.09
N LEU A 132 -10.35 12.55 20.27
CA LEU A 132 -9.22 12.89 21.11
C LEU A 132 -7.89 12.50 20.45
N VAL A 133 -7.81 11.31 19.88
CA VAL A 133 -6.61 10.86 19.13
C VAL A 133 -6.36 11.78 17.95
N MET A 134 -7.40 12.14 17.21
CA MET A 134 -7.30 13.05 16.07
C MET A 134 -6.78 14.44 16.49
N ASN A 135 -7.27 14.98 17.60
CA ASN A 135 -6.81 16.27 18.13
C ASN A 135 -5.34 16.21 18.58
N GLN A 136 -4.91 15.11 19.20
CA GLN A 136 -3.51 14.90 19.57
C GLN A 136 -2.61 14.83 18.32
N VAL A 137 -3.06 14.15 17.27
CA VAL A 137 -2.33 14.09 15.98
C VAL A 137 -2.27 15.48 15.35
N ALA A 138 -3.35 16.24 15.33
CA ALA A 138 -3.37 17.61 14.82
C ALA A 138 -2.37 18.50 15.60
N SER A 139 -2.39 18.43 16.93
CA SER A 139 -1.44 19.15 17.79
C SER A 139 0.02 18.75 17.56
N PHE A 140 0.27 17.47 17.24
CA PHE A 140 1.60 16.99 16.86
C PHE A 140 2.05 17.53 15.50
N LEU A 141 1.17 17.62 14.53
CA LEU A 141 1.46 18.04 13.16
C LEU A 141 1.63 19.56 13.02
N THR A 142 0.86 20.37 13.73
CA THR A 142 0.85 21.84 13.63
C THR A 142 2.24 22.48 13.74
N PRO A 143 3.09 22.19 14.75
CA PRO A 143 4.42 22.77 14.85
C PRO A 143 5.39 22.30 13.76
N ARG A 144 4.97 21.33 12.95
CA ARG A 144 5.72 20.80 11.81
C ARG A 144 5.28 21.39 10.47
N GLY A 145 4.35 22.38 10.50
CA GLY A 145 3.75 22.96 9.30
C GLY A 145 2.76 22.04 8.59
N LEU A 146 2.36 20.94 9.24
CA LEU A 146 1.54 19.89 8.65
C LEU A 146 0.11 19.91 9.19
N ARG A 147 -0.81 19.39 8.41
CA ARG A 147 -2.23 19.26 8.75
C ARG A 147 -2.77 17.90 8.34
N ILE A 148 -3.81 17.48 9.04
CA ILE A 148 -4.62 16.32 8.66
C ILE A 148 -5.46 16.70 7.44
N LYS A 149 -5.57 15.79 6.49
CA LYS A 149 -6.48 15.93 5.35
C LYS A 149 -7.88 15.47 5.73
N GLU A 150 -8.76 16.39 6.12
CA GLU A 150 -10.09 16.08 6.62
C GLU A 150 -10.92 15.21 5.66
N SER A 151 -10.87 15.48 4.35
CA SER A 151 -11.61 14.73 3.33
C SER A 151 -11.24 13.25 3.22
N LYS A 152 -10.12 12.85 3.82
CA LYS A 152 -9.64 11.46 3.85
C LYS A 152 -9.54 10.89 5.28
N THR A 153 -9.96 11.67 6.27
CA THR A 153 -9.95 11.23 7.66
C THR A 153 -11.31 10.65 8.00
N ARG A 154 -11.32 9.42 8.47
CA ARG A 154 -12.58 8.76 8.87
C ARG A 154 -12.36 7.77 10.00
N THR A 155 -13.39 7.63 10.82
CA THR A 155 -13.48 6.61 11.85
C THR A 155 -14.44 5.53 11.40
N VAL A 156 -14.00 4.28 11.38
CA VAL A 156 -14.79 3.14 10.94
C VAL A 156 -14.67 1.98 11.92
N LYS A 157 -15.71 1.16 12.00
CA LYS A 157 -15.63 -0.13 12.72
C LYS A 157 -14.87 -1.14 11.88
N THR A 158 -14.14 -2.03 12.53
CA THR A 158 -13.41 -3.11 11.83
C THR A 158 -14.32 -4.02 11.02
N THR A 159 -15.62 -4.11 11.40
CA THR A 159 -16.65 -4.86 10.68
C THR A 159 -17.13 -4.21 9.38
N GLU A 160 -16.99 -2.89 9.25
CA GLU A 160 -17.29 -2.17 8.00
C GLU A 160 -16.17 -2.35 6.99
N GLY A 161 -14.92 -2.41 7.48
CA GLY A 161 -13.72 -2.52 6.69
C GLY A 161 -13.12 -1.16 6.32
N PHE A 162 -11.83 -1.16 6.07
CA PHE A 162 -11.05 0.02 5.72
C PHE A 162 -10.01 -0.29 4.66
N ASP A 163 -9.63 0.72 3.88
CA ASP A 163 -8.62 0.62 2.85
C ASP A 163 -7.29 1.18 3.34
N PHE A 164 -6.22 0.40 3.25
CA PHE A 164 -4.88 0.86 3.57
C PHE A 164 -3.85 0.23 2.63
N LEU A 165 -2.95 1.02 2.10
CA LEU A 165 -1.88 0.57 1.19
C LEU A 165 -2.38 -0.28 0.01
N GLY A 166 -3.55 0.02 -0.53
CA GLY A 166 -4.10 -0.71 -1.67
C GLY A 166 -4.80 -2.03 -1.34
N TRP A 167 -4.95 -2.35 -0.07
CA TRP A 167 -5.75 -3.47 0.44
C TRP A 167 -6.96 -2.99 1.21
N ASN A 168 -8.03 -3.78 1.19
CA ASN A 168 -9.17 -3.66 2.07
C ASN A 168 -9.04 -4.65 3.21
N PHE A 169 -9.15 -4.19 4.43
CA PHE A 169 -9.09 -4.98 5.66
C PHE A 169 -10.43 -4.99 6.36
N LYS A 170 -10.86 -6.15 6.82
CA LYS A 170 -12.15 -6.31 7.48
C LYS A 170 -12.09 -7.41 8.51
N VAL A 171 -12.84 -7.27 9.61
CA VAL A 171 -13.10 -8.36 10.55
C VAL A 171 -14.54 -8.80 10.37
N LYS A 172 -14.75 -10.08 10.03
CA LYS A 172 -16.10 -10.66 9.89
C LYS A 172 -16.77 -10.79 11.25
N PRO A 173 -18.12 -10.88 11.32
CA PRO A 173 -18.84 -11.06 12.59
C PRO A 173 -18.38 -12.28 13.42
N ASN A 174 -17.84 -13.30 12.77
CA ASN A 174 -17.24 -14.47 13.44
C ASN A 174 -15.81 -14.22 13.97
N GLY A 175 -15.32 -12.99 13.96
CA GLY A 175 -13.98 -12.59 14.41
C GLY A 175 -12.85 -12.89 13.40
N LYS A 176 -13.15 -13.48 12.24
CA LYS A 176 -12.11 -13.76 11.22
C LYS A 176 -11.67 -12.48 10.55
N PHE A 177 -10.37 -12.15 10.68
CA PHE A 177 -9.73 -11.09 9.89
C PHE A 177 -9.61 -11.55 8.45
N ILE A 178 -9.91 -10.65 7.52
CA ILE A 178 -9.70 -10.83 6.08
C ILE A 178 -9.00 -9.61 5.49
N SER A 179 -8.20 -9.88 4.48
CA SER A 179 -7.49 -8.88 3.68
C SER A 179 -7.74 -9.18 2.22
N THR A 180 -8.25 -8.22 1.47
CA THR A 180 -8.50 -8.36 0.02
C THR A 180 -7.89 -7.18 -0.73
N PRO A 181 -7.60 -7.30 -2.04
CA PRO A 181 -7.22 -6.14 -2.82
C PRO A 181 -8.31 -5.07 -2.77
N ALA A 182 -7.93 -3.82 -2.52
CA ALA A 182 -8.87 -2.71 -2.56
C ALA A 182 -9.48 -2.57 -3.97
N LYS A 183 -10.75 -2.17 -4.04
CA LYS A 183 -11.47 -1.99 -5.31
C LYS A 183 -10.72 -1.08 -6.29
N ASP A 184 -10.11 -0.01 -5.78
CA ASP A 184 -9.34 0.92 -6.61
C ASP A 184 -8.01 0.34 -7.08
N SER A 185 -7.35 -0.51 -6.30
CA SER A 185 -6.16 -1.26 -6.73
C SER A 185 -6.48 -2.15 -7.92
N THR A 186 -7.59 -2.89 -7.85
CA THR A 186 -8.07 -3.74 -8.94
C THR A 186 -8.46 -2.93 -10.17
N LYS A 187 -9.13 -1.78 -10.01
CA LYS A 187 -9.46 -0.89 -11.12
C LYS A 187 -8.19 -0.34 -11.81
N LYS A 188 -7.19 0.07 -11.02
CA LYS A 188 -5.92 0.60 -11.52
C LYS A 188 -5.16 -0.43 -12.36
N VAL A 189 -5.05 -1.68 -11.93
CA VAL A 189 -4.36 -2.71 -12.74
C VAL A 189 -5.14 -3.01 -14.01
N LYS A 190 -6.47 -3.09 -13.97
CA LYS A 190 -7.29 -3.25 -15.17
C LYS A 190 -7.13 -2.09 -16.14
N ALA A 191 -7.05 -0.85 -15.66
CA ALA A 191 -6.81 0.33 -16.48
C ALA A 191 -5.43 0.27 -17.15
N LYS A 192 -4.37 -0.09 -16.40
CA LYS A 192 -3.02 -0.26 -16.97
C LYS A 192 -2.95 -1.36 -18.02
N VAL A 193 -3.62 -2.49 -17.82
CA VAL A 193 -3.73 -3.55 -18.83
C VAL A 193 -4.40 -3.02 -20.09
N LYS A 194 -5.50 -2.25 -19.95
CA LYS A 194 -6.19 -1.63 -21.09
C LYS A 194 -5.28 -0.65 -21.85
N GLU A 195 -4.57 0.20 -21.14
CA GLU A 195 -3.62 1.16 -21.71
C GLU A 195 -2.50 0.45 -22.48
N THR A 196 -1.86 -0.54 -21.83
CA THR A 196 -0.79 -1.34 -22.44
C THR A 196 -1.25 -2.04 -23.73
N MET A 197 -2.45 -2.63 -23.73
CA MET A 197 -2.96 -3.31 -24.91
C MET A 197 -3.33 -2.37 -26.07
N LYS A 198 -3.59 -1.10 -25.78
CA LYS A 198 -3.87 -0.06 -26.80
C LYS A 198 -2.61 0.63 -27.33
N ASP A 199 -1.47 0.43 -26.72
CA ASP A 199 -0.23 1.13 -27.10
C ASP A 199 0.32 0.58 -28.42
N SER A 200 0.04 1.26 -29.51
CA SER A 200 0.44 0.90 -30.87
C SER A 200 1.96 0.96 -31.13
N ARG A 201 2.75 1.55 -30.23
CA ARG A 201 4.22 1.60 -30.33
C ARG A 201 4.87 0.21 -30.17
N PHE A 202 4.14 -0.76 -29.64
CA PHE A 202 4.63 -2.11 -29.36
C PHE A 202 3.86 -3.14 -30.18
N THR A 203 4.57 -4.21 -30.57
CA THR A 203 3.94 -5.38 -31.19
C THR A 203 2.95 -6.04 -30.24
N LEU A 204 2.04 -6.85 -30.74
CA LEU A 204 1.07 -7.59 -29.91
C LEU A 204 1.79 -8.44 -28.86
N LYS A 205 2.85 -9.15 -29.24
CA LYS A 205 3.67 -9.97 -28.31
C LYS A 205 4.23 -9.12 -27.19
N GLN A 206 4.87 -7.99 -27.49
CA GLN A 206 5.44 -7.09 -26.49
C GLN A 206 4.37 -6.53 -25.54
N ARG A 207 3.18 -6.22 -26.05
CA ARG A 207 2.05 -5.76 -25.22
C ARG A 207 1.57 -6.84 -24.27
N ILE A 208 1.48 -8.09 -24.73
CA ILE A 208 1.11 -9.25 -23.92
C ILE A 208 2.15 -9.49 -22.83
N ASP A 209 3.44 -9.45 -23.17
CA ASP A 209 4.53 -9.63 -22.18
C ASP A 209 4.54 -8.54 -21.10
N LYS A 210 4.29 -7.28 -21.52
CA LYS A 210 4.12 -6.17 -20.57
C LYS A 210 2.91 -6.36 -19.66
N CYS A 211 1.77 -6.81 -20.20
CA CYS A 211 0.61 -7.15 -19.39
C CYS A 211 0.93 -8.26 -18.38
N GLY A 212 1.67 -9.29 -18.80
CA GLY A 212 2.12 -10.35 -17.92
C GLY A 212 2.96 -9.84 -16.74
N SER A 213 3.88 -8.92 -17.01
CA SER A 213 4.69 -8.28 -15.96
C SER A 213 3.86 -7.46 -14.98
N LEU A 214 2.89 -6.68 -15.47
CA LEU A 214 1.96 -5.90 -14.63
C LEU A 214 1.14 -6.81 -13.71
N ILE A 215 0.63 -7.89 -14.25
CA ILE A 215 -0.22 -8.81 -13.51
C ILE A 215 0.59 -9.60 -12.48
N ARG A 216 1.81 -10.07 -12.82
CA ARG A 216 2.72 -10.69 -11.85
C ARG A 216 3.06 -9.75 -10.70
N GLY A 217 3.35 -8.47 -11.00
CA GLY A 217 3.59 -7.47 -9.98
C GLY A 217 2.39 -7.28 -9.06
N TRP A 218 1.18 -7.18 -9.62
CA TRP A 218 -0.05 -7.09 -8.85
C TRP A 218 -0.32 -8.35 -8.01
N ARG A 219 -0.11 -9.54 -8.57
CA ARG A 219 -0.21 -10.80 -7.86
C ARG A 219 0.76 -10.88 -6.67
N ASN A 220 2.04 -10.57 -6.91
CA ASN A 220 3.06 -10.61 -5.86
C ASN A 220 2.73 -9.61 -4.74
N TYR A 221 2.18 -8.45 -5.09
CA TYR A 221 1.74 -7.48 -4.08
C TYR A 221 0.56 -7.98 -3.26
N ASN A 222 -0.35 -8.74 -3.86
CA ASN A 222 -1.56 -9.25 -3.21
C ASN A 222 -1.45 -10.72 -2.75
N GLN A 223 -0.25 -11.29 -2.73
CA GLN A 223 -0.01 -12.71 -2.45
C GLN A 223 -0.55 -13.18 -1.09
N PHE A 224 -0.73 -12.26 -0.14
CA PHE A 224 -1.25 -12.55 1.19
C PHE A 224 -2.74 -12.19 1.36
N CYS A 225 -3.42 -11.87 0.29
CA CYS A 225 -4.85 -11.55 0.35
C CYS A 225 -5.72 -12.80 0.38
N ASP A 226 -6.86 -12.68 1.05
CA ASP A 226 -7.93 -13.66 0.98
C ASP A 226 -8.73 -13.42 -0.29
N MET A 227 -8.59 -14.32 -1.25
CA MET A 227 -9.39 -14.29 -2.47
C MET A 227 -10.17 -15.61 -2.59
N SER A 228 -11.45 -15.53 -2.94
CA SER A 228 -12.25 -16.72 -3.25
C SER A 228 -11.87 -17.26 -4.63
N ASP A 229 -12.20 -18.52 -4.89
CA ASP A 229 -12.02 -19.14 -6.21
C ASP A 229 -12.80 -18.37 -7.29
N ASP A 230 -13.99 -17.85 -6.95
CA ASP A 230 -14.79 -17.02 -7.84
C ASP A 230 -14.11 -15.69 -8.17
N ASP A 231 -13.48 -15.03 -7.18
CA ASP A 231 -12.73 -13.79 -7.40
C ASP A 231 -11.53 -14.04 -8.31
N LEU A 232 -10.80 -15.13 -8.09
CA LEU A 232 -9.64 -15.52 -8.89
C LEU A 232 -10.06 -15.84 -10.33
N TRP A 233 -11.15 -16.63 -10.49
CA TRP A 233 -11.70 -16.95 -11.78
C TRP A 233 -12.17 -15.68 -12.53
N ALA A 234 -12.89 -14.79 -11.86
CA ALA A 234 -13.38 -13.56 -12.46
C ALA A 234 -12.25 -12.67 -12.97
N GLN A 235 -11.14 -12.57 -12.23
CA GLN A 235 -9.97 -11.80 -12.64
C GLN A 235 -9.26 -12.43 -13.86
N ASN A 236 -9.07 -13.74 -13.85
CA ASN A 236 -8.44 -14.45 -14.97
C ASN A 236 -9.33 -14.37 -16.21
N HIS A 237 -10.63 -14.64 -16.07
CA HIS A 237 -11.58 -14.58 -17.17
C HIS A 237 -11.65 -13.17 -17.80
N TRP A 238 -11.70 -12.13 -16.97
CA TRP A 238 -11.66 -10.76 -17.47
C TRP A 238 -10.38 -10.47 -18.25
N THR A 239 -9.22 -10.85 -17.72
CA THR A 239 -7.93 -10.63 -18.37
C THR A 239 -7.86 -11.33 -19.72
N TRP A 240 -8.20 -12.62 -19.75
CA TRP A 240 -8.25 -13.43 -20.97
C TRP A 240 -9.19 -12.83 -22.01
N LYS A 241 -10.43 -12.53 -21.62
CA LYS A 241 -11.45 -11.97 -22.51
C LYS A 241 -11.00 -10.65 -23.11
N TYR A 242 -10.41 -9.78 -22.30
CA TYR A 242 -9.97 -8.47 -22.76
C TYR A 242 -8.78 -8.57 -23.73
N ILE A 243 -7.73 -9.29 -23.36
CA ILE A 243 -6.53 -9.43 -24.20
C ILE A 243 -6.88 -10.14 -25.52
N ARG A 244 -7.69 -11.21 -25.46
CA ARG A 244 -8.17 -11.91 -26.67
C ARG A 244 -8.98 -11.00 -27.58
N LYS A 245 -9.87 -10.17 -27.02
CA LYS A 245 -10.63 -9.19 -27.81
C LYS A 245 -9.70 -8.21 -28.53
N GLN A 246 -8.73 -7.65 -27.83
CA GLN A 246 -7.78 -6.70 -28.43
C GLN A 246 -6.87 -7.37 -29.47
N GLY A 247 -6.40 -8.57 -29.20
CA GLY A 247 -5.55 -9.33 -30.11
C GLY A 247 -6.21 -9.66 -31.45
N ARG A 248 -7.52 -9.83 -31.50
CA ARG A 248 -8.26 -10.07 -32.76
C ARG A 248 -8.21 -8.90 -33.72
N TYR A 249 -8.02 -7.69 -33.22
CA TYR A 249 -7.96 -6.46 -34.04
C TYR A 249 -6.52 -6.08 -34.43
N ASP A 250 -5.54 -6.88 -34.01
CA ASP A 250 -4.14 -6.62 -34.34
C ASP A 250 -3.78 -7.17 -35.71
N ARG A 251 -3.32 -6.29 -36.60
CA ARG A 251 -2.99 -6.61 -38.01
C ARG A 251 -1.70 -7.44 -38.16
N GLN A 252 -0.91 -7.60 -37.09
CA GLN A 252 0.42 -8.21 -37.14
C GLN A 252 0.43 -9.73 -36.84
N GLY A 253 -0.57 -10.49 -37.28
CA GLY A 253 -0.53 -11.96 -37.14
C GLY A 253 -0.94 -12.50 -35.79
N SER A 254 -2.12 -12.09 -35.33
CA SER A 254 -2.65 -12.39 -34.00
C SER A 254 -2.78 -13.86 -33.62
N ASN A 255 -3.02 -14.76 -34.59
CA ASN A 255 -3.41 -16.14 -34.25
C ASN A 255 -2.30 -16.95 -33.57
N GLY A 256 -1.07 -16.87 -34.04
CA GLY A 256 0.06 -17.59 -33.41
C GLY A 256 0.43 -17.05 -32.03
N VAL A 257 0.48 -15.73 -31.90
CA VAL A 257 0.79 -15.07 -30.63
C VAL A 257 -0.30 -15.31 -29.57
N MET A 258 -1.56 -15.30 -30.01
CA MET A 258 -2.70 -15.55 -29.12
C MET A 258 -2.76 -17.02 -28.70
N ALA A 259 -2.43 -17.96 -29.58
CA ALA A 259 -2.37 -19.37 -29.24
C ALA A 259 -1.25 -19.69 -28.22
N GLN A 260 -0.11 -19.00 -28.34
CA GLN A 260 0.98 -19.13 -27.35
C GLN A 260 0.60 -18.50 -26.00
N ALA A 261 -0.06 -17.34 -26.00
CA ALA A 261 -0.46 -16.65 -24.78
C ALA A 261 -1.62 -17.33 -24.05
N PHE A 262 -2.53 -17.94 -24.79
CA PHE A 262 -3.75 -18.57 -24.26
C PHE A 262 -3.87 -20.00 -24.78
N PRO A 263 -3.36 -20.99 -24.04
CA PRO A 263 -3.56 -22.40 -24.35
C PRO A 263 -5.06 -22.74 -24.32
N ALA A 264 -5.39 -23.98 -24.72
CA ALA A 264 -6.77 -24.44 -24.94
C ALA A 264 -7.76 -24.20 -23.80
N VAL A 265 -7.28 -24.01 -22.59
CA VAL A 265 -8.14 -23.71 -21.42
C VAL A 265 -8.34 -22.19 -21.30
N PRO A 266 -9.58 -21.69 -21.47
CA PRO A 266 -9.85 -20.26 -21.66
C PRO A 266 -9.48 -19.34 -20.50
N TRP A 267 -9.38 -19.85 -19.29
CA TRP A 267 -9.02 -19.09 -18.08
C TRP A 267 -7.60 -19.37 -17.59
N LYS A 268 -6.92 -20.36 -18.17
CA LYS A 268 -5.49 -20.57 -17.95
C LYS A 268 -4.73 -19.82 -19.03
N VAL A 269 -3.88 -18.95 -18.61
CA VAL A 269 -2.92 -18.25 -19.46
C VAL A 269 -1.54 -18.85 -19.19
N ASN A 270 -0.62 -18.68 -20.13
CA ASN A 270 0.75 -19.14 -19.91
C ASN A 270 1.41 -18.38 -18.74
N ASP A 271 2.60 -18.76 -18.35
CA ASP A 271 3.32 -18.20 -17.20
C ASP A 271 3.55 -16.68 -17.27
N HIS A 272 3.46 -16.08 -18.45
CA HIS A 272 3.59 -14.63 -18.60
C HIS A 272 2.40 -13.85 -18.06
N ILE A 273 1.20 -14.42 -18.20
CA ILE A 273 -0.05 -13.75 -17.83
C ILE A 273 -0.79 -14.55 -16.78
N ASN A 274 -0.40 -15.78 -16.62
CA ASN A 274 -1.03 -16.70 -15.68
C ASN A 274 -0.79 -16.29 -14.25
N VAL A 275 -1.85 -15.95 -13.67
CA VAL A 275 -1.64 -15.11 -12.76
C VAL A 275 -2.32 -15.33 -11.49
N ILE A 276 -3.55 -15.44 -11.52
CA ILE A 276 -4.39 -15.46 -10.37
C ILE A 276 -5.08 -16.82 -10.28
N GLY A 277 -4.90 -17.68 -11.27
CA GLY A 277 -5.57 -18.98 -11.34
C GLY A 277 -4.90 -20.07 -10.51
N ASP A 278 -3.69 -19.82 -10.08
CA ASP A 278 -3.01 -20.75 -9.19
C ASP A 278 -3.26 -20.37 -7.74
N LYS A 279 -4.12 -21.13 -7.09
CA LYS A 279 -4.45 -20.96 -5.69
C LYS A 279 -3.23 -21.09 -4.79
N SER A 280 -2.22 -21.87 -5.21
CA SER A 280 -0.98 -22.04 -4.47
C SER A 280 -0.21 -20.76 -4.25
N VAL A 281 -0.41 -19.73 -5.10
CA VAL A 281 0.21 -18.43 -4.90
C VAL A 281 -0.32 -17.72 -3.66
N PHE A 282 -1.57 -17.96 -3.33
CA PHE A 282 -2.20 -17.38 -2.15
C PHE A 282 -2.15 -18.32 -0.94
N ASP A 283 -1.96 -19.62 -1.18
CA ASP A 283 -1.93 -20.67 -0.17
C ASP A 283 -0.51 -21.25 0.03
N GLY A 284 0.48 -20.80 -0.72
CA GLY A 284 1.82 -21.36 -0.78
C GLY A 284 2.63 -21.24 0.52
N ASP A 285 3.83 -21.77 0.52
CA ASP A 285 4.78 -21.82 1.66
C ASP A 285 5.30 -20.43 2.07
N LEU A 286 4.39 -19.52 2.27
CA LEU A 286 4.71 -18.18 2.71
C LEU A 286 4.71 -18.10 4.23
N PRO A 287 5.71 -17.46 4.81
CA PRO A 287 6.02 -17.62 6.23
C PRO A 287 4.85 -17.55 7.19
N TYR A 288 3.89 -16.71 7.00
CA TYR A 288 2.75 -16.64 7.93
C TYR A 288 1.38 -16.88 7.29
N TRP A 289 1.25 -16.77 5.98
CA TRP A 289 0.00 -17.03 5.28
C TRP A 289 -0.21 -18.50 4.92
N ALA A 290 0.85 -19.22 4.60
CA ALA A 290 0.79 -20.65 4.38
C ALA A 290 0.16 -21.41 5.56
N LYS A 291 0.41 -20.90 6.76
CA LYS A 291 -0.12 -21.48 8.00
C LYS A 291 -1.34 -20.76 8.52
N ARG A 292 -1.87 -19.79 7.77
CA ARG A 292 -3.05 -19.02 8.17
C ARG A 292 -4.32 -19.88 8.31
N GLY A 293 -4.47 -20.87 7.44
CA GLY A 293 -5.53 -21.88 7.56
C GLY A 293 -5.29 -22.89 8.68
N ASN A 294 -4.03 -23.00 9.12
CA ASN A 294 -3.62 -23.89 10.18
C ASN A 294 -3.57 -23.11 11.48
N ARG A 295 -4.50 -23.34 12.38
CA ARG A 295 -4.64 -22.64 13.67
C ARG A 295 -3.40 -22.67 14.59
N ASN A 296 -2.41 -23.50 14.24
CA ASN A 296 -1.16 -23.70 14.99
C ASN A 296 0.00 -22.84 14.51
N TYR A 297 -0.25 -21.78 13.75
CA TYR A 297 0.81 -20.88 13.31
C TYR A 297 1.26 -19.96 14.44
N SER A 298 2.22 -20.45 15.21
CA SER A 298 2.81 -19.75 16.37
C SER A 298 4.20 -19.18 16.11
N GLY A 299 4.64 -19.12 14.90
CA GLY A 299 6.07 -18.96 14.72
C GLY A 299 6.53 -17.97 13.66
N ILE A 300 6.23 -16.68 13.80
CA ILE A 300 7.14 -15.67 13.31
C ILE A 300 7.24 -14.59 14.37
N HIS A 301 8.39 -14.60 14.98
CA HIS A 301 8.88 -13.60 15.93
C HIS A 301 9.27 -12.30 15.22
#